data_a192a7bcaba612a3398299034e39c74a
#
_entry.id   a192a7bcaba612a3398299034e39c74a
#
_cell.length_a   1.000
_cell.length_b   1.000
_cell.length_c   1.000
_cell.angle_alpha   90.00
_cell.angle_beta   90.00
_cell.angle_gamma   90.00
#
_symmetry.space_group_name_H-M   'P 1'
#
loop_
_entity.id
_entity.type
_entity.pdbx_description
1 polymer ?
#
loop_
_entity_poly.entity_id
_entity_poly.type
_entity_poly.pdbx_seq_one_letter_code
_entity_poly.pdbx_strand_id
1 'polypeptide(L)'
;MDVPWARSGSGFTLLFEAFAMALIREMPVSAATAMMGEHDTRLWRIVRHYVGAAHARQDWGGVAAVAIDETATRKEHRYATVAVEIDPEGRRAARLLFMTPERTAGSVGEFVTAMPAHGAAPAQVRIAAIDMSAACRRGVAEHLPRAQVIFERFHVMKLAGEALDDVRKTPAPRGSRCERCPVGAERCPVGAERRPVGAARQ
;
A
#
# COMPACT_ATOMS: atom_id res chain seq x y z
N MET A 1 11.32 26.15 -33.68
CA MET A 1 11.77 27.42 -33.08
C MET A 1 11.67 27.22 -31.58
N ASP A 2 12.76 27.22 -30.87
CA ASP A 2 12.76 27.14 -29.40
C ASP A 2 12.56 28.54 -28.82
N VAL A 3 11.60 28.66 -27.94
CA VAL A 3 11.25 29.91 -27.28
C VAL A 3 11.42 29.76 -25.76
N PRO A 4 11.93 30.79 -25.06
CA PRO A 4 12.27 30.66 -23.65
C PRO A 4 11.08 30.49 -22.71
N TRP A 5 9.87 30.82 -23.18
CA TRP A 5 8.63 30.75 -22.38
C TRP A 5 7.80 29.49 -22.60
N ALA A 6 8.24 28.57 -23.46
CA ALA A 6 7.53 27.32 -23.73
C ALA A 6 8.53 26.16 -23.87
N ARG A 7 8.13 25.00 -23.37
CA ARG A 7 8.87 23.75 -23.55
C ARG A 7 8.60 23.19 -24.95
N SER A 8 9.66 22.79 -25.65
CA SER A 8 9.54 22.17 -26.97
C SER A 8 8.58 20.97 -26.95
N GLY A 9 7.63 20.94 -27.89
CA GLY A 9 6.62 19.88 -28.04
C GLY A 9 5.49 19.88 -27.00
N SER A 10 5.47 20.83 -26.05
CA SER A 10 4.40 20.91 -25.04
C SER A 10 3.08 21.41 -25.64
N GLY A 11 3.14 22.44 -26.47
CA GLY A 11 1.97 23.18 -26.93
C GLY A 11 1.38 24.14 -25.89
N PHE A 12 2.10 24.37 -24.78
CA PHE A 12 1.74 25.29 -23.71
C PHE A 12 2.91 26.16 -23.29
N THR A 13 2.62 27.31 -22.69
CA THR A 13 3.64 28.14 -22.04
C THR A 13 4.05 27.52 -20.69
N LEU A 14 5.26 27.82 -20.22
CA LEU A 14 5.73 27.39 -18.90
C LEU A 14 4.82 27.88 -17.78
N LEU A 15 4.27 29.10 -17.91
CA LEU A 15 3.34 29.66 -16.93
C LEU A 15 2.02 28.85 -16.87
N PHE A 16 1.50 28.44 -18.03
CA PHE A 16 0.33 27.58 -18.09
C PHE A 16 0.59 26.21 -17.45
N GLU A 17 1.74 25.60 -17.76
CA GLU A 17 2.13 24.33 -17.17
C GLU A 17 2.28 24.44 -15.64
N ALA A 18 2.89 25.53 -15.14
CA ALA A 18 3.01 25.78 -13.71
C ALA A 18 1.65 25.95 -13.03
N PHE A 19 0.73 26.67 -13.66
CA PHE A 19 -0.63 26.83 -13.16
C PHE A 19 -1.41 25.49 -13.16
N ALA A 20 -1.29 24.71 -14.24
CA ALA A 20 -1.86 23.37 -14.31
C ALA A 20 -1.34 22.47 -13.17
N MET A 21 -0.05 22.46 -12.93
CA MET A 21 0.56 21.67 -11.85
C MET A 21 0.10 22.15 -10.46
N ALA A 22 -0.08 23.46 -10.25
CA ALA A 22 -0.60 23.99 -9.00
C ALA A 22 -2.04 23.51 -8.74
N LEU A 23 -2.91 23.54 -9.75
CA LEU A 23 -4.28 23.03 -9.62
C LEU A 23 -4.33 21.51 -9.37
N ILE A 24 -3.53 20.74 -10.10
CA ILE A 24 -3.51 19.26 -9.98
C ILE A 24 -2.99 18.79 -8.62
N ARG A 25 -2.20 19.59 -7.91
CA ARG A 25 -1.81 19.30 -6.53
C ARG A 25 -2.98 19.34 -5.55
N GLU A 26 -3.97 20.17 -5.81
CA GLU A 26 -5.10 20.43 -4.90
C GLU A 26 -6.39 19.71 -5.31
N MET A 27 -6.50 19.29 -6.59
CA MET A 27 -7.70 18.66 -7.10
C MET A 27 -7.42 17.58 -8.15
N PRO A 28 -8.39 16.67 -8.43
CA PRO A 28 -8.26 15.68 -9.50
C PRO A 28 -8.03 16.33 -10.87
N VAL A 29 -7.27 15.65 -11.75
CA VAL A 29 -6.99 16.14 -13.10
C VAL A 29 -8.26 16.48 -13.88
N SER A 30 -9.34 15.69 -13.73
CA SER A 30 -10.64 15.95 -14.37
C SER A 30 -11.27 17.28 -13.94
N ALA A 31 -11.12 17.67 -12.69
CA ALA A 31 -11.60 18.97 -12.20
C ALA A 31 -10.73 20.12 -12.74
N ALA A 32 -9.41 19.94 -12.72
CA ALA A 32 -8.47 20.92 -13.26
C ALA A 32 -8.71 21.14 -14.78
N THR A 33 -8.97 20.07 -15.55
CA THR A 33 -9.30 20.19 -17.00
C THR A 33 -10.58 20.97 -17.23
N ALA A 34 -11.61 20.73 -16.44
CA ALA A 34 -12.87 21.47 -16.56
C ALA A 34 -12.67 22.96 -16.27
N MET A 35 -11.86 23.31 -15.25
CA MET A 35 -11.55 24.71 -14.92
C MET A 35 -10.72 25.42 -16.00
N MET A 36 -9.80 24.70 -16.64
CA MET A 36 -8.87 25.26 -17.61
C MET A 36 -9.41 25.24 -19.04
N GLY A 37 -10.55 24.58 -19.29
CA GLY A 37 -11.09 24.39 -20.62
C GLY A 37 -10.22 23.51 -21.52
N GLU A 38 -9.44 22.60 -20.93
CA GLU A 38 -8.49 21.75 -21.65
C GLU A 38 -8.89 20.28 -21.60
N HIS A 39 -8.24 19.46 -22.44
CA HIS A 39 -8.46 18.03 -22.46
C HIS A 39 -7.54 17.32 -21.43
N ASP A 40 -8.06 16.30 -20.74
CA ASP A 40 -7.33 15.59 -19.68
C ASP A 40 -6.01 14.96 -20.17
N THR A 41 -5.99 14.41 -21.40
CA THR A 41 -4.77 13.85 -22.01
C THR A 41 -3.65 14.87 -22.16
N ARG A 42 -3.97 16.15 -22.38
CA ARG A 42 -2.98 17.22 -22.48
C ARG A 42 -2.39 17.55 -21.10
N LEU A 43 -3.24 17.63 -20.07
CA LEU A 43 -2.78 17.84 -18.70
C LEU A 43 -1.97 16.64 -18.20
N TRP A 44 -2.38 15.41 -18.51
CA TRP A 44 -1.61 14.22 -18.17
C TRP A 44 -0.20 14.20 -18.80
N ARG A 45 -0.02 14.79 -19.99
CA ARG A 45 1.32 14.94 -20.58
C ARG A 45 2.20 15.91 -19.77
N ILE A 46 1.61 16.99 -19.26
CA ILE A 46 2.31 17.93 -18.37
C ILE A 46 2.73 17.21 -17.08
N VAL A 47 1.78 16.52 -16.42
CA VAL A 47 2.05 15.75 -15.19
C VAL A 47 3.17 14.75 -15.40
N ARG A 48 3.08 13.92 -16.44
CA ARG A 48 4.10 12.90 -16.74
C ARG A 48 5.49 13.51 -16.94
N HIS A 49 5.54 14.66 -17.60
CA HIS A 49 6.82 15.35 -17.80
C HIS A 49 7.45 15.79 -16.49
N TYR A 50 6.71 16.53 -15.67
CA TYR A 50 7.27 17.08 -14.43
C TYR A 50 7.49 16.02 -13.35
N VAL A 51 6.55 15.10 -13.18
CA VAL A 51 6.69 13.99 -12.23
C VAL A 51 7.82 13.06 -12.65
N GLY A 52 7.91 12.70 -13.94
CA GLY A 52 9.02 11.87 -14.44
C GLY A 52 10.38 12.55 -14.26
N ALA A 53 10.48 13.84 -14.57
CA ALA A 53 11.71 14.59 -14.37
C ALA A 53 12.09 14.77 -12.89
N ALA A 54 11.10 14.90 -12.00
CA ALA A 54 11.35 14.96 -10.56
C ALA A 54 11.79 13.60 -10.02
N HIS A 55 11.12 12.53 -10.42
CA HIS A 55 11.47 11.16 -10.05
C HIS A 55 12.89 10.78 -10.51
N ALA A 56 13.22 11.05 -11.77
CA ALA A 56 14.56 10.76 -12.32
C ALA A 56 15.71 11.47 -11.57
N ARG A 57 15.41 12.59 -10.90
CA ARG A 57 16.38 13.35 -10.09
C ARG A 57 16.40 12.97 -8.62
N GLN A 58 15.56 12.03 -8.19
CA GLN A 58 15.60 11.58 -6.80
C GLN A 58 16.92 10.86 -6.51
N ASP A 59 17.52 11.22 -5.41
CA ASP A 59 18.64 10.48 -4.82
C ASP A 59 18.11 9.54 -3.73
N TRP A 60 18.40 8.25 -3.85
CA TRP A 60 18.05 7.20 -2.91
C TRP A 60 19.25 6.69 -2.10
N GLY A 61 20.41 7.35 -2.23
CA GLY A 61 21.66 6.92 -1.57
C GLY A 61 21.58 6.79 -0.05
N GLY A 62 20.64 7.52 0.59
CA GLY A 62 20.42 7.47 2.04
C GLY A 62 19.25 6.57 2.48
N VAL A 63 18.60 5.84 1.57
CA VAL A 63 17.41 5.02 1.88
C VAL A 63 17.81 3.76 2.66
N ALA A 64 17.52 3.73 3.94
CA ALA A 64 17.80 2.60 4.82
C ALA A 64 16.55 1.81 5.23
N ALA A 65 15.37 2.38 5.09
CA ALA A 65 14.11 1.75 5.45
C ALA A 65 13.04 2.02 4.38
N VAL A 66 12.34 0.98 4.00
CA VAL A 66 11.28 1.04 2.98
C VAL A 66 10.02 0.38 3.48
N ALA A 67 8.87 0.91 3.08
CA ALA A 67 7.59 0.22 3.17
C ALA A 67 7.19 -0.22 1.77
N ILE A 68 6.75 -1.45 1.62
CA ILE A 68 6.26 -2.01 0.36
C ILE A 68 4.83 -2.48 0.60
N ASP A 69 3.90 -1.91 -0.14
CA ASP A 69 2.47 -2.20 -0.01
C ASP A 69 1.83 -2.36 -1.39
N GLU A 70 0.67 -2.97 -1.42
CA GLU A 70 -0.11 -3.24 -2.61
C GLU A 70 -1.43 -2.45 -2.56
N THR A 71 -1.61 -1.54 -3.50
CA THR A 71 -2.82 -0.72 -3.57
C THR A 71 -3.67 -1.07 -4.79
N ALA A 72 -4.99 -1.09 -4.63
CA ALA A 72 -5.92 -1.27 -5.73
C ALA A 72 -6.01 0.01 -6.56
N THR A 73 -5.65 -0.05 -7.83
CA THR A 73 -5.70 1.09 -8.76
C THR A 73 -7.05 1.24 -9.44
N ARG A 74 -7.83 0.15 -9.54
CA ARG A 74 -9.19 0.13 -10.13
C ARG A 74 -10.04 -0.96 -9.47
N LYS A 75 -11.37 -0.84 -9.61
CA LYS A 75 -12.29 -1.97 -9.46
C LYS A 75 -11.82 -3.10 -10.37
N GLU A 76 -12.06 -4.36 -10.03
CA GLU A 76 -11.63 -5.56 -10.78
C GLU A 76 -10.17 -6.00 -10.57
N HIS A 77 -9.66 -5.87 -9.32
CA HIS A 77 -8.39 -6.48 -8.89
C HIS A 77 -7.14 -6.04 -9.66
N ARG A 78 -7.12 -4.82 -10.18
CA ARG A 78 -5.88 -4.23 -10.68
C ARG A 78 -5.12 -3.59 -9.52
N TYR A 79 -4.00 -4.18 -9.19
CA TYR A 79 -3.13 -3.74 -8.12
C TYR A 79 -1.89 -3.04 -8.67
N ALA A 80 -1.29 -2.21 -7.85
CA ALA A 80 0.06 -1.71 -8.04
C ALA A 80 0.85 -1.94 -6.76
N THR A 81 2.09 -2.38 -6.92
CA THR A 81 3.05 -2.44 -5.83
C THR A 81 3.72 -1.07 -5.70
N VAL A 82 3.77 -0.56 -4.50
CA VAL A 82 4.31 0.76 -4.17
C VAL A 82 5.43 0.59 -3.16
N ALA A 83 6.61 1.17 -3.44
CA ALA A 83 7.70 1.25 -2.49
C ALA A 83 7.90 2.70 -2.03
N VAL A 84 7.91 2.89 -0.72
CA VAL A 84 7.99 4.21 -0.08
C VAL A 84 9.16 4.21 0.89
N GLU A 85 9.97 5.27 0.88
CA GLU A 85 10.93 5.51 1.95
C GLU A 85 10.18 5.87 3.23
N ILE A 86 10.55 5.22 4.32
CA ILE A 86 10.06 5.54 5.65
C ILE A 86 11.22 6.00 6.53
N ASP A 87 10.95 6.97 7.39
CA ASP A 87 11.87 7.32 8.47
C ASP A 87 11.42 6.58 9.74
N PRO A 88 12.18 5.59 10.24
CA PRO A 88 11.81 4.86 11.44
C PRO A 88 11.65 5.74 12.68
N GLU A 89 12.29 6.91 12.69
CA GLU A 89 12.21 7.87 13.79
C GLU A 89 11.07 8.90 13.59
N GLY A 90 10.37 8.86 12.45
CA GLY A 90 9.23 9.71 12.16
C GLY A 90 9.53 11.19 11.99
N ARG A 91 10.80 11.56 11.80
CA ARG A 91 11.24 12.96 11.65
C ARG A 91 11.01 13.52 10.24
N ARG A 92 10.94 12.64 9.24
CA ARG A 92 10.74 12.99 7.84
C ARG A 92 9.47 12.39 7.30
N ALA A 93 8.82 13.13 6.40
CA ALA A 93 7.68 12.61 5.68
C ALA A 93 8.07 11.44 4.78
N ALA A 94 7.17 10.48 4.63
CA ALA A 94 7.33 9.37 3.71
C ALA A 94 7.47 9.88 2.26
N ARG A 95 8.35 9.25 1.48
CA ARG A 95 8.63 9.62 0.09
C ARG A 95 8.39 8.41 -0.83
N LEU A 96 7.57 8.59 -1.86
CA LEU A 96 7.39 7.59 -2.90
C LEU A 96 8.71 7.41 -3.67
N LEU A 97 9.21 6.18 -3.69
CA LEU A 97 10.40 5.79 -4.45
C LEU A 97 10.02 5.14 -5.77
N PHE A 98 9.14 4.14 -5.73
CA PHE A 98 8.85 3.30 -6.88
C PHE A 98 7.40 2.87 -6.90
N MET A 99 6.86 2.65 -8.09
CA MET A 99 5.53 2.11 -8.31
C MET A 99 5.53 1.28 -9.59
N THR A 100 5.03 0.05 -9.52
CA THR A 100 4.85 -0.80 -10.70
C THR A 100 3.44 -1.37 -10.73
N PRO A 101 2.84 -1.53 -11.92
CA PRO A 101 1.62 -2.31 -12.06
C PRO A 101 1.91 -3.76 -11.63
N GLU A 102 0.89 -4.45 -11.15
CA GLU A 102 0.93 -5.84 -10.73
C GLU A 102 1.30 -6.06 -9.25
N ARG A 103 1.06 -7.29 -8.85
CA ARG A 103 1.16 -7.81 -7.49
C ARG A 103 1.91 -9.14 -7.52
N THR A 104 3.21 -9.08 -7.73
CA THR A 104 4.05 -10.28 -7.86
C THR A 104 5.32 -10.16 -7.01
N ALA A 105 5.96 -11.29 -6.72
CA ALA A 105 7.29 -11.27 -6.11
C ALA A 105 8.31 -10.52 -7.01
N GLY A 106 8.10 -10.54 -8.33
CA GLY A 106 8.89 -9.79 -9.31
C GLY A 106 8.81 -8.28 -9.15
N SER A 107 7.69 -7.75 -8.63
CA SER A 107 7.54 -6.29 -8.39
C SER A 107 8.59 -5.74 -7.42
N VAL A 108 8.98 -6.53 -6.41
CA VAL A 108 10.09 -6.18 -5.50
C VAL A 108 11.42 -6.21 -6.26
N GLY A 109 11.62 -7.18 -7.15
CA GLY A 109 12.81 -7.26 -8.02
C GLY A 109 12.95 -6.06 -8.94
N GLU A 110 11.84 -5.58 -9.53
CA GLU A 110 11.83 -4.36 -10.34
C GLU A 110 12.25 -3.13 -9.53
N PHE A 111 11.72 -2.97 -8.31
CA PHE A 111 12.14 -1.91 -7.39
C PHE A 111 13.66 -1.96 -7.13
N VAL A 112 14.17 -3.13 -6.77
CA VAL A 112 15.59 -3.33 -6.49
C VAL A 112 16.46 -3.06 -7.73
N THR A 113 15.99 -3.43 -8.92
CA THR A 113 16.67 -3.16 -10.19
C THR A 113 16.73 -1.66 -10.51
N ALA A 114 15.75 -0.88 -10.06
CA ALA A 114 15.73 0.57 -10.25
C ALA A 114 16.69 1.32 -9.29
N MET A 115 17.05 0.75 -8.15
CA MET A 115 17.84 1.41 -7.10
C MET A 115 19.17 2.00 -7.59
N PRO A 116 20.00 1.29 -8.40
CA PRO A 116 21.27 1.83 -8.86
C PRO A 116 21.15 3.10 -9.71
N ALA A 117 20.08 3.23 -10.49
CA ALA A 117 19.82 4.41 -11.31
C ALA A 117 19.58 5.68 -10.45
N HIS A 118 19.26 5.50 -9.17
CA HIS A 118 19.05 6.56 -8.19
C HIS A 118 20.15 6.62 -7.11
N GLY A 119 21.31 6.03 -7.35
CA GLY A 119 22.45 6.09 -6.42
C GLY A 119 22.31 5.19 -5.19
N ALA A 120 21.42 4.20 -5.21
CA ALA A 120 21.19 3.30 -4.10
C ALA A 120 21.65 1.87 -4.40
N ALA A 121 22.00 1.13 -3.34
CA ALA A 121 22.30 -0.29 -3.42
C ALA A 121 21.32 -1.10 -2.53
N PRO A 122 20.87 -2.30 -2.98
CA PRO A 122 19.99 -3.14 -2.18
C PRO A 122 20.51 -3.44 -0.78
N ALA A 123 21.82 -3.55 -0.63
CA ALA A 123 22.49 -3.86 0.63
C ALA A 123 22.37 -2.76 1.70
N GLN A 124 22.01 -1.54 1.33
CA GLN A 124 21.81 -0.43 2.28
C GLN A 124 20.46 -0.45 2.96
N VAL A 125 19.46 -1.15 2.38
CA VAL A 125 18.14 -1.30 2.98
C VAL A 125 18.24 -2.25 4.16
N ARG A 126 17.98 -1.74 5.35
CA ARG A 126 18.06 -2.48 6.62
C ARG A 126 16.70 -2.90 7.14
N ILE A 127 15.66 -2.17 6.76
CA ILE A 127 14.28 -2.39 7.22
C ILE A 127 13.37 -2.43 6.01
N ALA A 128 12.54 -3.48 5.94
CA ALA A 128 11.46 -3.60 4.99
C ALA A 128 10.15 -3.83 5.73
N ALA A 129 9.31 -2.80 5.80
CA ALA A 129 7.95 -2.91 6.31
C ALA A 129 7.05 -3.42 5.19
N ILE A 130 6.36 -4.52 5.41
CA ILE A 130 5.51 -5.16 4.40
C ILE A 130 4.19 -5.62 5.01
N ASP A 131 3.21 -5.86 4.14
CA ASP A 131 2.04 -6.64 4.50
C ASP A 131 2.41 -8.13 4.69
N MET A 132 1.45 -8.96 5.07
CA MET A 132 1.67 -10.39 5.27
C MET A 132 1.53 -11.21 3.97
N SER A 133 1.49 -10.57 2.79
CA SER A 133 1.35 -11.27 1.51
C SER A 133 2.55 -12.19 1.25
N ALA A 134 2.26 -13.41 0.78
CA ALA A 134 3.31 -14.39 0.50
C ALA A 134 4.21 -13.94 -0.65
N ALA A 135 3.67 -13.18 -1.61
CA ALA A 135 4.41 -12.65 -2.75
C ALA A 135 5.42 -11.60 -2.31
N CYS A 136 4.99 -10.61 -1.51
CA CYS A 136 5.87 -9.57 -1.00
C CYS A 136 6.98 -10.14 -0.10
N ARG A 137 6.63 -11.06 0.82
CA ARG A 137 7.60 -11.75 1.68
C ARG A 137 8.68 -12.48 0.88
N ARG A 138 8.27 -13.23 -0.18
CA ARG A 138 9.22 -13.93 -1.06
C ARG A 138 10.12 -12.96 -1.79
N GLY A 139 9.54 -11.90 -2.38
CA GLY A 139 10.30 -10.89 -3.10
C GLY A 139 11.33 -10.19 -2.21
N VAL A 140 10.96 -9.81 -0.97
CA VAL A 140 11.90 -9.20 -0.02
C VAL A 140 13.00 -10.18 0.39
N ALA A 141 12.67 -11.44 0.69
CA ALA A 141 13.68 -12.45 1.05
C ALA A 141 14.68 -12.70 -0.08
N GLU A 142 14.23 -12.67 -1.34
CA GLU A 142 15.06 -12.89 -2.52
C GLU A 142 15.93 -11.69 -2.88
N HIS A 143 15.35 -10.49 -2.88
CA HIS A 143 15.99 -9.29 -3.44
C HIS A 143 16.58 -8.34 -2.38
N LEU A 144 16.12 -8.42 -1.12
CA LEU A 144 16.60 -7.60 0.01
C LEU A 144 17.01 -8.48 1.21
N PRO A 145 17.93 -9.44 1.03
CA PRO A 145 18.23 -10.45 2.07
C PRO A 145 18.84 -9.88 3.36
N ARG A 146 19.32 -8.64 3.33
CA ARG A 146 19.86 -7.95 4.51
C ARG A 146 18.83 -7.13 5.27
N ALA A 147 17.64 -6.96 4.72
CA ALA A 147 16.59 -6.19 5.34
C ALA A 147 15.89 -7.01 6.44
N GLN A 148 15.74 -6.41 7.62
CA GLN A 148 14.87 -6.93 8.66
C GLN A 148 13.42 -6.69 8.21
N VAL A 149 12.65 -7.75 8.08
CA VAL A 149 11.23 -7.67 7.74
C VAL A 149 10.42 -7.26 8.97
N ILE A 150 9.61 -6.24 8.83
CA ILE A 150 8.64 -5.79 9.83
C ILE A 150 7.25 -5.90 9.20
N PHE A 151 6.33 -6.53 9.93
CA PHE A 151 4.94 -6.61 9.46
C PHE A 151 4.14 -5.41 9.95
N GLU A 152 3.29 -4.88 9.08
CA GLU A 152 2.41 -3.77 9.40
C GLU A 152 1.43 -4.17 10.51
N ARG A 153 1.35 -3.32 11.54
CA ARG A 153 0.53 -3.58 12.73
C ARG A 153 -0.95 -3.81 12.40
N PHE A 154 -1.49 -3.08 11.42
CA PHE A 154 -2.90 -3.22 11.03
C PHE A 154 -3.21 -4.65 10.54
N HIS A 155 -2.37 -5.21 9.67
CA HIS A 155 -2.55 -6.56 9.13
C HIS A 155 -2.41 -7.64 10.21
N VAL A 156 -1.48 -7.47 11.15
CA VAL A 156 -1.34 -8.38 12.30
C VAL A 156 -2.59 -8.36 13.18
N MET A 157 -3.09 -7.15 13.51
CA MET A 157 -4.31 -7.02 14.32
C MET A 157 -5.56 -7.54 13.63
N LYS A 158 -5.66 -7.36 12.31
CA LYS A 158 -6.75 -7.92 11.50
C LYS A 158 -6.76 -9.44 11.57
N LEU A 159 -5.62 -10.10 11.34
CA LEU A 159 -5.52 -11.55 11.41
C LEU A 159 -5.83 -12.10 12.82
N ALA A 160 -5.35 -11.42 13.86
CA ALA A 160 -5.70 -11.79 15.24
C ALA A 160 -7.22 -11.68 15.48
N GLY A 161 -7.85 -10.63 14.97
CA GLY A 161 -9.31 -10.45 15.04
C GLY A 161 -10.07 -11.54 14.29
N GLU A 162 -9.63 -11.88 13.08
CA GLU A 162 -10.23 -12.97 12.28
C GLU A 162 -10.09 -14.31 12.98
N ALA A 163 -8.92 -14.64 13.54
CA ALA A 163 -8.70 -15.87 14.29
C ALA A 163 -9.59 -15.95 15.55
N LEU A 164 -9.75 -14.85 16.27
CA LEU A 164 -10.68 -14.78 17.43
C LEU A 164 -12.13 -14.98 17.00
N ASP A 165 -12.53 -14.39 15.89
CA ASP A 165 -13.88 -14.56 15.33
C ASP A 165 -14.15 -16.01 14.90
N ASP A 166 -13.16 -16.67 14.30
CA ASP A 166 -13.27 -18.08 13.90
C ASP A 166 -13.44 -19.00 15.13
N VAL A 167 -12.64 -18.78 16.18
CA VAL A 167 -12.80 -19.50 17.44
C VAL A 167 -14.18 -19.24 18.05
N ARG A 168 -14.66 -18.00 18.05
CA ARG A 168 -15.98 -17.63 18.59
C ARG A 168 -17.14 -18.25 17.80
N LYS A 169 -16.98 -18.38 16.47
CA LYS A 169 -17.99 -18.94 15.58
C LYS A 169 -17.97 -20.47 15.53
N THR A 170 -16.86 -21.09 15.92
CA THR A 170 -16.74 -22.55 15.96
C THR A 170 -17.59 -23.09 17.10
N PRO A 171 -18.61 -23.93 16.84
CA PRO A 171 -19.42 -24.53 17.90
C PRO A 171 -18.56 -25.38 18.81
N ALA A 172 -18.67 -25.20 20.13
CA ALA A 172 -18.00 -26.09 21.06
C ALA A 172 -18.42 -27.55 20.76
N PRO A 173 -17.46 -28.52 20.75
CA PRO A 173 -17.77 -29.91 20.52
C PRO A 173 -18.84 -30.35 21.52
N ARG A 174 -19.96 -30.89 21.01
CA ARG A 174 -21.00 -31.48 21.87
C ARG A 174 -20.35 -32.61 22.70
N GLY A 175 -20.18 -32.37 24.00
CA GLY A 175 -19.67 -33.39 24.90
C GLY A 175 -18.42 -33.06 25.71
N SER A 176 -17.81 -31.87 25.58
CA SER A 176 -16.77 -31.43 26.51
C SER A 176 -17.39 -31.07 27.87
N ARG A 177 -17.55 -32.10 28.72
CA ARG A 177 -17.85 -31.90 30.13
C ARG A 177 -16.70 -31.09 30.73
N CYS A 178 -17.04 -29.93 31.30
CA CYS A 178 -16.03 -29.10 31.97
C CYS A 178 -15.52 -29.86 33.21
N GLU A 179 -14.41 -30.58 33.06
CA GLU A 179 -13.78 -31.35 34.16
C GLU A 179 -13.19 -30.46 35.28
N ARG A 180 -13.21 -29.14 35.11
CA ARG A 180 -12.65 -28.20 36.08
C ARG A 180 -13.63 -27.15 36.60
N CYS A 181 -14.93 -27.42 36.54
CA CYS A 181 -15.92 -26.52 37.15
C CYS A 181 -16.08 -26.87 38.64
N PRO A 182 -15.59 -26.06 39.62
CA PRO A 182 -15.71 -26.36 41.04
C PRO A 182 -17.14 -26.15 41.57
N VAL A 183 -18.06 -25.69 40.78
CA VAL A 183 -19.48 -25.47 41.12
C VAL A 183 -20.30 -26.41 40.26
N GLY A 184 -20.99 -27.36 40.83
CA GLY A 184 -21.69 -28.45 40.19
C GLY A 184 -22.41 -28.12 38.88
N ALA A 185 -22.68 -29.11 38.07
CA ALA A 185 -23.09 -29.07 36.64
C ALA A 185 -24.23 -28.08 36.28
N GLU A 186 -24.93 -27.54 37.24
CA GLU A 186 -26.09 -26.65 37.06
C GLU A 186 -25.71 -25.15 36.85
N ARG A 187 -24.43 -24.76 37.03
CA ARG A 187 -24.00 -23.37 36.92
C ARG A 187 -22.79 -23.17 36.03
N CYS A 188 -22.46 -24.08 35.12
CA CYS A 188 -21.37 -23.89 34.17
C CYS A 188 -21.86 -22.99 33.02
N PRO A 189 -21.29 -21.81 32.81
CA PRO A 189 -21.72 -20.87 31.76
C PRO A 189 -21.51 -21.39 30.33
N VAL A 190 -20.79 -22.51 30.15
CA VAL A 190 -20.52 -23.14 28.85
C VAL A 190 -21.61 -24.11 28.43
N GLY A 191 -22.57 -24.41 29.29
CA GLY A 191 -23.65 -25.39 29.05
C GLY A 191 -25.08 -24.80 28.81
N ALA A 192 -25.20 -23.48 28.70
CA ALA A 192 -26.53 -22.87 28.43
C ALA A 192 -26.92 -23.14 26.97
N GLU A 193 -27.90 -24.05 26.79
CA GLU A 193 -28.56 -24.26 25.51
C GLU A 193 -29.05 -22.95 24.93
N ARG A 194 -28.47 -22.56 23.80
CA ARG A 194 -29.07 -21.51 22.97
C ARG A 194 -30.35 -22.09 22.37
N ARG A 195 -31.49 -21.66 22.89
CA ARG A 195 -32.78 -21.89 22.24
C ARG A 195 -32.71 -21.42 20.79
N PRO A 196 -33.18 -22.18 19.81
CA PRO A 196 -33.28 -21.70 18.43
C PRO A 196 -34.30 -20.55 18.40
N VAL A 197 -33.84 -19.38 18.04
CA VAL A 197 -34.70 -18.24 17.70
C VAL A 197 -35.22 -18.52 16.29
N GLY A 198 -36.50 -18.74 16.16
CA GLY A 198 -37.19 -18.68 14.87
C GLY A 198 -37.96 -19.93 14.47
N ALA A 199 -39.11 -20.14 15.08
CA ALA A 199 -40.29 -20.69 14.38
C ALA A 199 -41.31 -19.56 14.33
N ALA A 200 -41.33 -18.80 13.26
CA ALA A 200 -42.43 -17.93 12.92
C ALA A 200 -43.62 -18.83 12.55
N ARG A 201 -44.72 -18.66 13.27
CA ARG A 201 -46.03 -19.18 12.89
C ARG A 201 -46.58 -18.39 11.70
N GLN A 202 -47.27 -19.12 10.87
CA GLN A 202 -48.18 -18.77 9.79
C GLN A 202 -48.80 -17.38 9.85
#